data_48c6657e9307d10fcf1b3b836002f2ff
#
_entry.id   48c6657e9307d10fcf1b3b836002f2ff
#
_cell.length_a   1.000
_cell.length_b   1.000
_cell.length_c   1.000
_cell.angle_alpha   90.00
_cell.angle_beta   90.00
_cell.angle_gamma   90.00
#
_symmetry.space_group_name_H-M   'P 1'
#
loop_
_entity.id
_entity.type
_entity.pdbx_description
1 polymer ?
#
loop_
_entity_poly.entity_id
_entity_poly.type
_entity_poly.pdbx_seq_one_letter_code
_entity_poly.pdbx_strand_id
1 'polypeptide(L)'
;MSSFNSIQQIKDYVDRHGGLQLTNRFNVSFFNVPSYTGVIEIQAQQVDMAPRTLNFTQDNLNGFGFGRFVPRSQQLMAGGNGVLVTFPVTNDNYILNFFNNWFNYFFSSAKNIPSDARQPFVLPFYDQSIKNVSMVINILDPNGNVNSRITYFEVFPVETQPLMMTMLKNDSYMTYSVLFGFRDYLHNFTNTQL
;
A
#
# COMPACT_ATOMS: atom_id res chain seq x y z
N MET A 1 20.36 -26.38 12.12
CA MET A 1 19.01 -25.84 12.40
C MET A 1 18.49 -26.52 13.64
N SER A 2 18.31 -25.79 14.75
CA SER A 2 17.72 -26.34 15.94
C SER A 2 16.22 -26.47 15.75
N SER A 3 15.69 -27.68 15.73
CA SER A 3 14.26 -27.92 15.74
C SER A 3 13.69 -27.57 17.11
N PHE A 4 12.62 -26.79 17.16
CA PHE A 4 11.92 -26.53 18.43
C PHE A 4 11.19 -27.80 18.87
N ASN A 5 11.63 -28.38 19.99
CA ASN A 5 11.08 -29.64 20.48
C ASN A 5 10.01 -29.45 21.57
N SER A 6 9.80 -28.23 22.05
CA SER A 6 8.80 -27.96 23.11
C SER A 6 8.16 -26.57 22.97
N ILE A 7 6.96 -26.41 23.52
CA ILE A 7 6.27 -25.13 23.61
C ILE A 7 7.12 -24.08 24.36
N GLN A 8 7.88 -24.51 25.37
CA GLN A 8 8.73 -23.60 26.12
C GLN A 8 9.85 -23.01 25.27
N GLN A 9 10.48 -23.80 24.40
CA GLN A 9 11.51 -23.31 23.48
C GLN A 9 10.94 -22.27 22.48
N ILE A 10 9.69 -22.49 22.04
CA ILE A 10 9.02 -21.51 21.17
C ILE A 10 8.76 -20.21 21.93
N LYS A 11 8.28 -20.28 23.18
CA LYS A 11 8.07 -19.10 24.03
C LYS A 11 9.36 -18.36 24.27
N ASP A 12 10.42 -19.05 24.66
CA ASP A 12 11.73 -18.45 24.91
C ASP A 12 12.32 -17.81 23.65
N TYR A 13 12.07 -18.41 22.48
CA TYR A 13 12.46 -17.83 21.20
C TYR A 13 11.70 -16.53 20.92
N VAL A 14 10.37 -16.54 21.08
CA VAL A 14 9.52 -15.37 20.87
C VAL A 14 9.92 -14.23 21.84
N ASP A 15 10.14 -14.55 23.11
CA ASP A 15 10.50 -13.56 24.12
C ASP A 15 11.87 -12.92 23.85
N ARG A 16 12.86 -13.71 23.40
CA ARG A 16 14.19 -13.20 22.99
C ARG A 16 14.13 -12.24 21.80
N HIS A 17 13.14 -12.40 20.93
CA HIS A 17 12.94 -11.55 19.77
C HIS A 17 11.90 -10.43 19.99
N GLY A 18 11.60 -10.11 21.25
CA GLY A 18 10.73 -8.98 21.60
C GLY A 18 9.22 -9.24 21.47
N GLY A 19 8.83 -10.53 21.42
CA GLY A 19 7.44 -10.92 21.34
C GLY A 19 6.90 -11.06 19.92
N LEU A 20 5.60 -11.39 19.82
CA LEU A 20 4.90 -11.48 18.52
C LEU A 20 4.44 -10.11 18.06
N GLN A 21 4.68 -9.80 16.79
CA GLN A 21 4.15 -8.57 16.17
C GLN A 21 2.63 -8.66 16.05
N LEU A 22 1.94 -7.66 16.59
CA LEU A 22 0.49 -7.57 16.48
C LEU A 22 0.08 -6.92 15.16
N THR A 23 -0.90 -7.49 14.47
CA THR A 23 -1.37 -7.03 13.16
C THR A 23 -2.20 -5.75 13.21
N ASN A 24 -2.66 -5.35 14.39
CA ASN A 24 -3.54 -4.20 14.59
C ASN A 24 -2.79 -2.91 15.01
N ARG A 25 -1.46 -2.92 14.99
CA ARG A 25 -0.64 -1.77 15.40
C ARG A 25 0.13 -1.21 14.22
N PHE A 26 -0.52 -0.35 13.45
CA PHE A 26 0.09 0.34 12.34
C PHE A 26 -0.58 1.69 12.12
N ASN A 27 0.13 2.61 11.46
CA ASN A 27 -0.43 3.84 10.93
C ASN A 27 -0.02 4.03 9.47
N VAL A 28 -0.82 4.80 8.73
CA VAL A 28 -0.59 5.12 7.33
C VAL A 28 -0.44 6.62 7.19
N SER A 29 0.63 7.06 6.55
CA SER A 29 0.92 8.46 6.30
C SER A 29 1.16 8.69 4.81
N PHE A 30 0.60 9.77 4.28
CA PHE A 30 0.81 10.19 2.90
C PHE A 30 1.63 11.47 2.86
N PHE A 31 2.55 11.56 1.91
CA PHE A 31 3.45 12.70 1.72
C PHE A 31 3.28 13.26 0.31
N ASN A 32 3.31 14.59 0.20
CA ASN A 32 3.27 15.32 -1.07
C ASN A 32 2.07 14.97 -1.96
N VAL A 33 0.92 14.68 -1.35
CA VAL A 33 -0.31 14.43 -2.11
C VAL A 33 -0.72 15.70 -2.85
N PRO A 34 -1.07 15.63 -4.15
CA PRO A 34 -1.53 16.79 -4.89
C PRO A 34 -2.68 17.51 -4.19
N SER A 35 -2.66 18.83 -4.20
CA SER A 35 -3.62 19.71 -3.50
C SER A 35 -3.55 19.72 -1.97
N TYR A 36 -2.59 19.03 -1.38
CA TYR A 36 -2.38 19.03 0.06
C TYR A 36 -0.94 19.39 0.41
N THR A 37 -0.77 20.17 1.48
CA THR A 37 0.55 20.54 2.00
C THR A 37 0.87 19.75 3.26
N GLY A 38 2.05 19.15 3.31
CA GLY A 38 2.54 18.45 4.49
C GLY A 38 2.24 16.96 4.52
N VAL A 39 2.36 16.39 5.70
CA VAL A 39 2.12 14.98 5.98
C VAL A 39 0.66 14.79 6.37
N ILE A 40 0.01 13.82 5.77
CA ILE A 40 -1.38 13.46 6.07
C ILE A 40 -1.36 12.10 6.73
N GLU A 41 -1.65 12.05 8.01
CA GLU A 41 -1.80 10.81 8.76
C GLU A 41 -3.27 10.42 8.81
N ILE A 42 -3.56 9.22 8.33
CA ILE A 42 -4.91 8.68 8.31
C ILE A 42 -4.91 7.34 9.03
N GLN A 43 -5.84 7.18 9.95
CA GLN A 43 -6.04 5.89 10.59
C GLN A 43 -6.65 4.92 9.57
N ALA A 44 -5.92 3.88 9.25
CA ALA A 44 -6.41 2.78 8.44
C ALA A 44 -6.84 1.61 9.34
N GLN A 45 -7.85 0.89 8.90
CA GLN A 45 -8.36 -0.32 9.57
C GLN A 45 -7.63 -1.56 9.10
N GLN A 46 -7.33 -1.62 7.80
CA GLN A 46 -6.70 -2.77 7.16
C GLN A 46 -5.77 -2.28 6.04
N VAL A 47 -4.67 -2.97 5.88
CA VAL A 47 -3.75 -2.77 4.76
C VAL A 47 -3.38 -4.15 4.21
N ASP A 48 -3.73 -4.38 2.96
CA ASP A 48 -3.31 -5.56 2.21
C ASP A 48 -2.09 -5.19 1.36
N MET A 49 -0.93 -5.58 1.86
CA MET A 49 0.35 -5.24 1.22
C MET A 49 0.56 -6.05 -0.05
N ALA A 50 1.13 -5.40 -1.07
CA ALA A 50 1.49 -6.09 -2.29
C ALA A 50 2.54 -7.18 -2.02
N PRO A 51 2.34 -8.41 -2.54
CA PRO A 51 3.31 -9.48 -2.40
C PRO A 51 4.58 -9.19 -3.23
N ARG A 52 5.73 -9.66 -2.73
CA ARG A 52 6.94 -9.69 -3.55
C ARG A 52 6.92 -10.90 -4.47
N THR A 53 6.96 -10.67 -5.76
CA THR A 53 7.03 -11.73 -6.77
C THR A 53 8.33 -11.60 -7.58
N LEU A 54 9.08 -12.70 -7.64
CA LEU A 54 10.20 -12.83 -8.56
C LEU A 54 9.74 -13.62 -9.78
N ASN A 55 9.81 -12.99 -10.93
CA ASN A 55 9.63 -13.71 -12.19
C ASN A 55 10.94 -14.40 -12.54
N PHE A 56 10.84 -15.65 -12.90
CA PHE A 56 11.96 -16.44 -13.41
C PHE A 56 11.64 -16.99 -14.80
N THR A 57 12.64 -17.08 -15.61
CA THR A 57 12.57 -17.69 -16.93
C THR A 57 13.42 -18.94 -16.92
N GLN A 58 12.92 -20.00 -17.52
CA GLN A 58 13.72 -21.19 -17.75
C GLN A 58 14.57 -20.99 -19.01
N ASP A 59 15.88 -20.90 -18.84
CA ASP A 59 16.81 -20.84 -19.97
C ASP A 59 17.03 -22.23 -20.51
N ASN A 60 16.38 -22.54 -21.62
CA ASN A 60 16.54 -23.80 -22.34
C ASN A 60 17.75 -23.74 -23.31
N LEU A 61 18.90 -23.33 -22.82
CA LEU A 61 20.08 -23.09 -23.66
C LEU A 61 20.64 -24.35 -24.34
N ASN A 62 20.24 -25.55 -23.95
CA ASN A 62 20.87 -26.79 -24.44
C ASN A 62 19.91 -27.80 -25.08
N GLY A 63 18.67 -27.48 -25.40
CA GLY A 63 17.77 -28.39 -26.09
C GLY A 63 17.38 -29.70 -25.37
N PHE A 64 17.90 -29.95 -24.17
CA PHE A 64 17.71 -31.18 -23.39
C PHE A 64 16.69 -31.07 -22.25
N GLY A 65 15.86 -30.06 -22.22
CA GLY A 65 14.75 -30.00 -21.26
C GLY A 65 15.10 -29.68 -19.80
N PHE A 66 16.37 -29.54 -19.45
CA PHE A 66 16.85 -29.20 -18.11
C PHE A 66 17.38 -27.76 -18.09
N GLY A 67 16.48 -26.80 -18.27
CA GLY A 67 16.85 -25.41 -18.22
C GLY A 67 17.04 -24.92 -16.78
N ARG A 68 18.06 -24.10 -16.57
CA ARG A 68 18.30 -23.40 -15.29
C ARG A 68 17.27 -22.30 -15.10
N PHE A 69 16.62 -22.27 -13.94
CA PHE A 69 15.77 -21.14 -13.58
C PHE A 69 16.63 -19.92 -13.23
N VAL A 70 16.45 -18.84 -13.97
CA VAL A 70 17.15 -17.57 -13.74
C VAL A 70 16.14 -16.51 -13.38
N PRO A 71 16.26 -15.83 -12.23
CA PRO A 71 15.41 -14.70 -11.91
C PRO A 71 15.68 -13.56 -12.89
N ARG A 72 14.65 -13.08 -13.59
CA ARG A 72 14.78 -12.06 -14.64
C ARG A 72 14.32 -10.67 -14.20
N SER A 73 13.27 -10.57 -13.41
CA SER A 73 12.74 -9.29 -12.99
C SER A 73 11.87 -9.42 -11.74
N GLN A 74 11.85 -8.37 -10.94
CA GLN A 74 10.81 -8.17 -9.95
C GLN A 74 9.59 -7.58 -10.68
N GLN A 75 8.49 -8.31 -10.72
CA GLN A 75 7.26 -7.77 -11.27
C GLN A 75 6.53 -7.01 -10.16
N LEU A 76 6.60 -5.68 -10.23
CA LEU A 76 5.95 -4.81 -9.24
C LEU A 76 4.46 -4.61 -9.53
N MET A 77 4.04 -4.78 -10.79
CA MET A 77 2.66 -4.50 -11.20
C MET A 77 2.24 -5.35 -12.41
N ALA A 78 2.09 -6.65 -12.26
CA ALA A 78 1.39 -7.43 -13.25
C ALA A 78 0.04 -7.88 -12.69
N GLY A 79 -1.03 -7.32 -13.21
CA GLY A 79 -2.38 -7.82 -12.99
C GLY A 79 -2.94 -7.57 -11.58
N GLY A 80 -3.09 -6.31 -11.15
CA GLY A 80 -3.86 -5.98 -9.96
C GLY A 80 -3.11 -5.96 -8.62
N ASN A 81 -1.81 -6.02 -8.62
CA ASN A 81 -0.99 -6.00 -7.40
C ASN A 81 -0.72 -4.57 -6.93
N GLY A 82 -1.76 -3.89 -6.45
CA GLY A 82 -1.63 -2.65 -5.68
C GLY A 82 -1.64 -2.93 -4.18
N VAL A 83 -1.53 -1.87 -3.40
CA VAL A 83 -1.79 -1.89 -1.96
C VAL A 83 -3.24 -1.50 -1.73
N LEU A 84 -4.03 -2.40 -1.20
CA LEU A 84 -5.41 -2.10 -0.81
C LEU A 84 -5.41 -1.60 0.63
N VAL A 85 -5.92 -0.41 0.85
CA VAL A 85 -6.06 0.17 2.19
C VAL A 85 -7.52 0.45 2.46
N THR A 86 -8.00 -0.04 3.60
CA THR A 86 -9.37 0.17 4.06
C THR A 86 -9.36 1.15 5.23
N PHE A 87 -10.16 2.18 5.12
CA PHE A 87 -10.28 3.27 6.09
C PHE A 87 -11.68 3.25 6.74
N PRO A 88 -11.80 3.52 8.04
CA PRO A 88 -13.09 3.78 8.67
C PRO A 88 -13.58 5.17 8.23
N VAL A 89 -14.83 5.27 7.82
CA VAL A 89 -15.45 6.56 7.47
C VAL A 89 -15.97 7.21 8.73
N THR A 90 -15.49 8.43 8.99
CA THR A 90 -15.93 9.26 10.11
C THR A 90 -17.13 10.14 9.73
N ASN A 91 -17.90 10.62 10.72
CA ASN A 91 -19.12 11.40 10.48
C ASN A 91 -18.86 12.75 9.75
N ASP A 92 -17.63 13.26 9.78
CA ASP A 92 -17.21 14.46 9.07
C ASP A 92 -16.89 14.21 7.58
N ASN A 93 -16.96 12.95 7.13
CA ASN A 93 -16.62 12.51 5.79
C ASN A 93 -15.21 12.92 5.33
N TYR A 94 -14.28 13.15 6.26
CA TYR A 94 -12.93 13.59 5.95
C TYR A 94 -12.23 12.68 4.93
N ILE A 95 -12.29 11.37 5.15
CA ILE A 95 -11.68 10.35 4.28
C ILE A 95 -12.25 10.40 2.86
N LEU A 96 -13.58 10.48 2.74
CA LEU A 96 -14.25 10.54 1.44
C LEU A 96 -13.86 11.81 0.69
N ASN A 97 -13.86 12.95 1.38
CA ASN A 97 -13.47 14.22 0.79
C ASN A 97 -12.00 14.24 0.37
N PHE A 98 -11.11 13.67 1.20
CA PHE A 98 -9.69 13.58 0.89
C PHE A 98 -9.44 12.82 -0.41
N PHE A 99 -9.94 11.59 -0.53
CA PHE A 99 -9.75 10.78 -1.73
C PHE A 99 -10.48 11.33 -2.94
N ASN A 100 -11.68 11.88 -2.75
CA ASN A 100 -12.42 12.52 -3.83
C ASN A 100 -11.64 13.71 -4.42
N ASN A 101 -11.02 14.52 -3.58
CA ASN A 101 -10.18 15.63 -4.02
C ASN A 101 -8.91 15.12 -4.74
N TRP A 102 -8.31 14.05 -4.25
CA TRP A 102 -7.14 13.45 -4.89
C TRP A 102 -7.49 12.87 -6.27
N PHE A 103 -8.58 12.12 -6.39
CA PHE A 103 -9.07 11.66 -7.69
C PHE A 103 -9.43 12.82 -8.62
N ASN A 104 -10.15 13.83 -8.09
CA ASN A 104 -10.53 15.01 -8.87
C ASN A 104 -9.32 15.78 -9.39
N TYR A 105 -8.18 15.75 -8.73
CA TYR A 105 -6.96 16.34 -9.23
C TYR A 105 -6.54 15.74 -10.58
N PHE A 106 -6.67 14.43 -10.75
CA PHE A 106 -6.39 13.75 -12.01
C PHE A 106 -7.46 14.06 -13.09
N PHE A 107 -8.71 14.27 -12.68
CA PHE A 107 -9.81 14.54 -13.61
C PHE A 107 -10.02 16.04 -13.87
N SER A 108 -9.64 16.92 -12.96
CA SER A 108 -9.89 18.37 -13.07
C SER A 108 -9.03 19.07 -14.12
N SER A 109 -7.88 18.48 -14.46
CA SER A 109 -7.09 18.95 -15.61
C SER A 109 -7.88 18.92 -16.93
N ALA A 110 -8.95 18.11 -16.98
CA ALA A 110 -9.86 18.05 -18.11
C ALA A 110 -10.93 19.17 -18.10
N LYS A 111 -11.17 19.84 -16.95
CA LYS A 111 -12.23 20.87 -16.83
C LYS A 111 -11.84 22.22 -17.42
N ASN A 112 -10.57 22.49 -17.64
CA ASN A 112 -10.07 23.74 -18.21
C ASN A 112 -9.98 23.72 -19.75
N ILE A 113 -10.51 22.67 -20.39
CA ILE A 113 -10.57 22.58 -21.85
C ILE A 113 -11.86 23.27 -22.32
N PRO A 114 -11.78 24.24 -23.28
CA PRO A 114 -12.97 24.84 -23.87
C PRO A 114 -13.90 23.76 -24.40
N SER A 115 -15.22 23.96 -24.23
CA SER A 115 -16.27 22.98 -24.56
C SER A 115 -16.29 22.49 -26.02
N ASP A 116 -15.55 23.14 -26.90
CA ASP A 116 -15.51 22.82 -28.35
C ASP A 116 -14.34 21.84 -28.70
N ALA A 117 -13.47 21.56 -27.78
CA ALA A 117 -12.37 20.65 -28.05
C ALA A 117 -12.73 19.23 -27.60
N ARG A 118 -13.03 18.34 -28.54
CA ARG A 118 -13.06 16.88 -28.36
C ARG A 118 -11.64 16.36 -28.07
N GLN A 119 -11.01 16.87 -27.02
CA GLN A 119 -9.69 16.40 -26.65
C GLN A 119 -9.81 15.22 -25.67
N PRO A 120 -8.95 14.19 -25.84
CA PRO A 120 -8.86 13.11 -24.89
C PRO A 120 -8.46 13.67 -23.51
N PHE A 121 -8.85 12.98 -22.43
CA PHE A 121 -8.48 13.31 -21.06
C PHE A 121 -6.98 13.62 -20.98
N VAL A 122 -6.66 14.86 -20.62
CA VAL A 122 -5.28 15.25 -20.37
C VAL A 122 -5.00 14.94 -18.90
N LEU A 123 -4.30 13.85 -18.66
CA LEU A 123 -3.77 13.55 -17.32
C LEU A 123 -2.73 14.61 -16.95
N PRO A 124 -2.68 15.05 -15.70
CA PRO A 124 -1.61 15.93 -15.22
C PRO A 124 -0.25 15.28 -15.46
N PHE A 125 0.77 16.10 -15.70
CA PHE A 125 2.11 15.61 -15.92
C PHE A 125 2.57 14.76 -14.73
N TYR A 126 3.19 13.63 -15.03
CA TYR A 126 3.75 12.70 -14.04
C TYR A 126 4.61 13.40 -12.98
N ASP A 127 5.49 14.32 -13.39
CA ASP A 127 6.36 15.07 -12.48
C ASP A 127 5.61 15.92 -11.45
N GLN A 128 4.39 16.35 -11.76
CA GLN A 128 3.57 17.19 -10.90
C GLN A 128 2.59 16.39 -10.02
N SER A 129 2.20 15.21 -10.47
CA SER A 129 1.08 14.48 -9.88
C SER A 129 1.48 13.22 -9.12
N ILE A 130 2.57 12.55 -9.51
CA ILE A 130 2.88 11.21 -9.01
C ILE A 130 4.32 11.12 -8.45
N LYS A 131 5.29 11.71 -9.14
CA LYS A 131 6.73 11.51 -8.91
C LYS A 131 7.20 11.66 -7.46
N ASN A 132 6.62 12.59 -6.72
CA ASN A 132 7.05 12.90 -5.34
C ASN A 132 6.10 12.35 -4.28
N VAL A 133 5.01 11.72 -4.68
CA VAL A 133 4.02 11.20 -3.74
C VAL A 133 4.54 9.90 -3.13
N SER A 134 4.47 9.80 -1.82
CA SER A 134 4.81 8.57 -1.12
C SER A 134 3.80 8.23 -0.03
N MET A 135 3.62 6.93 0.19
CA MET A 135 2.83 6.38 1.28
C MET A 135 3.75 5.60 2.21
N VAL A 136 3.65 5.89 3.49
CA VAL A 136 4.44 5.23 4.52
C VAL A 136 3.52 4.47 5.45
N ILE A 137 3.80 3.19 5.65
CA ILE A 137 3.14 2.34 6.62
C ILE A 137 4.14 2.05 7.73
N ASN A 138 3.87 2.55 8.93
CA ASN A 138 4.67 2.25 10.11
C ASN A 138 3.98 1.13 10.89
N ILE A 139 4.73 0.09 11.17
CA ILE A 139 4.32 -1.02 12.04
C ILE A 139 4.89 -0.72 13.43
N LEU A 140 4.01 -0.69 14.42
CA LEU A 140 4.33 -0.25 15.76
C LEU A 140 4.56 -1.43 16.71
N ASP A 141 5.49 -1.27 17.64
CA ASP A 141 5.70 -2.18 18.75
C ASP A 141 4.60 -2.04 19.83
N PRO A 142 4.57 -2.87 20.88
CA PRO A 142 3.63 -2.74 21.99
C PRO A 142 3.67 -1.39 22.71
N ASN A 143 4.79 -0.68 22.65
CA ASN A 143 4.99 0.61 23.29
C ASN A 143 4.63 1.80 22.40
N GLY A 144 4.24 1.55 21.11
CA GLY A 144 3.90 2.57 20.16
C GLY A 144 5.09 3.12 19.35
N ASN A 145 6.29 2.56 19.51
CA ASN A 145 7.43 2.95 18.70
C ASN A 145 7.41 2.25 17.34
N VAL A 146 8.01 2.87 16.34
CA VAL A 146 8.10 2.28 15.00
C VAL A 146 9.11 1.13 15.01
N ASN A 147 8.61 -0.09 14.84
CA ASN A 147 9.42 -1.30 14.74
C ASN A 147 9.88 -1.55 13.29
N SER A 148 9.00 -1.36 12.33
CA SER A 148 9.37 -1.40 10.92
C SER A 148 8.59 -0.39 10.11
N ARG A 149 9.15 0.00 8.97
CA ARG A 149 8.58 0.99 8.07
C ARG A 149 8.60 0.48 6.65
N ILE A 150 7.45 0.57 5.98
CA ILE A 150 7.33 0.30 4.55
C ILE A 150 7.02 1.62 3.86
N THR A 151 7.86 2.02 2.93
CA THR A 151 7.68 3.24 2.14
C THR A 151 7.40 2.85 0.70
N TYR A 152 6.25 3.24 0.19
CA TYR A 152 5.89 3.13 -1.22
C TYR A 152 6.15 4.45 -1.91
N PHE A 153 6.79 4.41 -3.07
CA PHE A 153 7.16 5.57 -3.86
C PHE A 153 6.27 5.70 -5.09
N GLU A 154 6.02 6.96 -5.48
CA GLU A 154 5.23 7.29 -6.66
C GLU A 154 3.84 6.66 -6.58
N VAL A 155 3.18 6.91 -5.45
CA VAL A 155 1.88 6.34 -5.13
C VAL A 155 0.76 7.17 -5.75
N PHE A 156 -0.22 6.49 -6.29
CA PHE A 156 -1.44 7.11 -6.80
C PHE A 156 -2.64 6.20 -6.57
N PRO A 157 -3.84 6.75 -6.32
CA PRO A 157 -5.05 5.97 -6.20
C PRO A 157 -5.47 5.45 -7.59
N VAL A 158 -5.71 4.14 -7.67
CA VAL A 158 -6.13 3.47 -8.91
C VAL A 158 -7.63 3.29 -8.96
N GLU A 159 -8.18 2.80 -7.86
CA GLU A 159 -9.59 2.40 -7.78
C GLU A 159 -10.09 2.54 -6.35
N THR A 160 -11.37 2.89 -6.23
CA THR A 160 -12.11 2.82 -4.97
C THR A 160 -13.12 1.70 -5.01
N GLN A 161 -13.22 0.95 -3.95
CA GLN A 161 -14.28 -0.05 -3.85
C GLN A 161 -15.63 0.63 -3.61
N PRO A 162 -16.75 0.04 -4.09
CA PRO A 162 -18.07 0.58 -3.86
C PRO A 162 -18.39 0.69 -2.36
N LEU A 163 -18.96 1.84 -1.96
CA LEU A 163 -19.48 2.00 -0.61
C LEU A 163 -20.73 1.12 -0.42
N MET A 164 -20.64 0.18 0.51
CA MET A 164 -21.79 -0.66 0.84
C MET A 164 -22.58 -0.02 1.96
N MET A 165 -23.83 0.36 1.65
CA MET A 165 -24.80 0.85 2.62
C MET A 165 -25.89 -0.19 2.81
N THR A 166 -26.20 -0.55 4.07
CA THR A 166 -27.27 -1.46 4.38
C THR A 166 -28.03 -1.00 5.62
N MET A 167 -29.36 -1.04 5.56
CA MET A 167 -30.22 -0.76 6.70
C MET A 167 -30.41 -1.97 7.62
N LEU A 168 -29.93 -3.16 7.22
CA LEU A 168 -30.19 -4.41 7.91
C LEU A 168 -29.19 -4.72 9.04
N LYS A 169 -28.10 -3.96 9.16
CA LYS A 169 -27.09 -4.15 10.21
C LYS A 169 -26.97 -2.87 11.03
N ASN A 170 -27.41 -2.94 12.28
CA ASN A 170 -27.42 -1.78 13.18
C ASN A 170 -26.06 -1.43 13.79
N ASP A 171 -25.03 -2.32 13.70
CA ASP A 171 -23.77 -2.17 14.44
C ASP A 171 -22.52 -2.14 13.56
N SER A 172 -22.67 -1.92 12.24
CA SER A 172 -21.52 -1.84 11.34
C SER A 172 -21.24 -0.39 10.94
N TYR A 173 -20.01 0.07 11.19
CA TYR A 173 -19.55 1.35 10.64
C TYR A 173 -19.17 1.21 9.16
N MET A 174 -19.29 2.34 8.45
CA MET A 174 -18.94 2.42 7.04
C MET A 174 -17.42 2.39 6.85
N THR A 175 -16.97 1.61 5.87
CA THR A 175 -15.57 1.53 5.48
C THR A 175 -15.39 1.97 4.03
N TYR A 176 -14.23 2.54 3.73
CA TYR A 176 -13.87 2.98 2.40
C TYR A 176 -12.52 2.39 2.02
N SER A 177 -12.50 1.59 0.96
CA SER A 177 -11.28 0.91 0.51
C SER A 177 -10.76 1.54 -0.78
N VAL A 178 -9.47 1.80 -0.81
CA VAL A 178 -8.76 2.40 -1.95
C VAL A 178 -7.61 1.50 -2.35
N LEU A 179 -7.55 1.16 -3.62
CA LEU A 179 -6.43 0.47 -4.23
C LEU A 179 -5.40 1.50 -4.72
N PHE A 180 -4.17 1.37 -4.26
CA PHE A 180 -3.07 2.23 -4.66
C PHE A 180 -2.11 1.52 -5.58
N GLY A 181 -1.77 2.18 -6.69
CA GLY A 181 -0.63 1.85 -7.51
C GLY A 181 0.63 2.52 -6.97
N PHE A 182 1.80 1.92 -7.21
CA PHE A 182 3.10 2.46 -6.84
C PHE A 182 4.16 1.97 -7.82
N ARG A 183 5.28 2.70 -7.90
CA ARG A 183 6.39 2.28 -8.76
C ARG A 183 7.36 1.35 -8.03
N ASP A 184 7.70 1.68 -6.78
CA ASP A 184 8.69 0.94 -5.99
C ASP A 184 8.35 1.01 -4.51
N TYR A 185 8.94 0.14 -3.70
CA TYR A 185 8.81 0.21 -2.26
C TYR A 185 10.07 -0.25 -1.54
N LEU A 186 10.27 0.33 -0.36
CA LEU A 186 11.38 0.02 0.52
C LEU A 186 10.83 -0.44 1.87
N HIS A 187 11.33 -1.57 2.37
CA HIS A 187 11.01 -2.06 3.70
C HIS A 187 12.23 -1.93 4.62
N ASN A 188 12.13 -1.03 5.59
CA ASN A 188 13.17 -0.78 6.59
C ASN A 188 12.75 -1.41 7.92
N PHE A 189 13.63 -2.23 8.48
CA PHE A 189 13.50 -2.78 9.83
C PHE A 189 14.34 -1.93 10.78
N THR A 190 13.76 -1.45 11.87
CA THR A 190 14.45 -0.57 12.84
C THR A 190 15.35 -1.37 13.79
N ASN A 191 15.08 -2.66 13.96
CA ASN A 191 15.79 -3.57 14.87
C ASN A 191 16.44 -4.74 14.13
N THR A 192 17.42 -4.46 13.26
CA THR A 192 18.30 -5.51 12.78
C THR A 192 19.55 -5.54 13.67
N GLN A 193 19.43 -6.07 14.87
CA GLN A 193 20.58 -6.71 15.50
C GLN A 193 20.67 -8.12 14.90
N LEU A 194 21.55 -8.27 13.91
CA LEU A 194 22.04 -9.56 13.44
C LEU A 194 23.10 -10.08 14.40
#